data_a9380ec5a4672df0f874ca2c2e5d2a5f
#
_entry.id   a9380ec5a4672df0f874ca2c2e5d2a5f
#
_cell.length_a   1.000
_cell.length_b   1.000
_cell.length_c   1.000
_cell.angle_alpha   90.00
_cell.angle_beta   90.00
_cell.angle_gamma   90.00
#
_symmetry.space_group_name_H-M   'P 1'
#
loop_
_entity.id
_entity.type
_entity.pdbx_description
1 polymer ?
#
loop_
_entity_poly.entity_id
_entity_poly.type
_entity_poly.pdbx_seq_one_letter_code
_entity_poly.pdbx_strand_id
1 'polypeptide(L)'
;MAVPGLEKYWGTETFVTEALTLEAIKALDKAKKYNQPFYLYMAQYAIHIPLNKDKRFYDKYKKKGMTDHEAAYATLIEGMDKSLGDLMNWLEKNGEANNTIIIFMSDNGGLASESGWRDGKLHTQNYPLNSGKGSTYEGGIREPLIVSWPGVVAPDSKCDKYLLIEDFYPTILEMAGIKKYKTVQPIDGISFVPLLKQTGNPSKGRSLFWNMPNNWGNDGPGINFNCAVRNGDWKLIYYYGT
;
A
#
# COMPACT_ATOMS: atom_id res chain seq x y z
N MET A 1 -0.18 19.42 8.17
CA MET A 1 0.30 18.37 9.08
C MET A 1 1.80 18.55 9.22
N ALA A 2 2.31 18.62 10.46
CA ALA A 2 3.74 18.73 10.72
C ALA A 2 4.34 17.31 10.68
N VAL A 3 5.07 16.98 9.63
CA VAL A 3 5.76 15.70 9.48
C VAL A 3 7.23 15.92 9.89
N PRO A 4 7.74 15.17 10.88
CA PRO A 4 9.14 15.27 11.28
C PRO A 4 10.08 14.99 10.09
N GLY A 5 11.15 15.77 9.97
CA GLY A 5 12.10 15.70 8.85
C GLY A 5 11.67 16.48 7.59
N LEU A 6 10.47 17.05 7.61
CA LEU A 6 9.96 17.90 6.51
C LEU A 6 9.80 19.38 6.93
N GLU A 7 10.51 19.81 7.99
CA GLU A 7 10.35 21.15 8.59
C GLU A 7 10.55 22.28 7.58
N LYS A 8 11.46 22.09 6.61
CA LYS A 8 11.73 23.08 5.55
C LYS A 8 10.56 23.34 4.59
N TYR A 9 9.58 22.45 4.59
CA TYR A 9 8.36 22.59 3.75
C TYR A 9 7.18 23.18 4.53
N TRP A 10 7.32 23.37 5.87
CA TRP A 10 6.23 23.94 6.65
C TRP A 10 5.98 25.41 6.27
N GLY A 11 4.71 25.73 6.11
CA GLY A 11 4.30 27.06 5.67
C GLY A 11 4.52 27.35 4.18
N THR A 12 5.03 26.38 3.42
CA THR A 12 5.13 26.49 1.95
C THR A 12 3.91 25.95 1.24
N GLU A 13 3.81 26.17 -0.07
CA GLU A 13 2.76 25.59 -0.93
C GLU A 13 3.04 24.12 -1.30
N THR A 14 4.20 23.56 -0.90
CA THR A 14 4.57 22.17 -1.22
C THR A 14 3.68 21.19 -0.49
N PHE A 15 2.94 20.40 -1.24
CA PHE A 15 2.07 19.38 -0.66
C PHE A 15 2.88 18.23 -0.04
N VAL A 16 2.35 17.57 1.01
CA VAL A 16 3.10 16.53 1.75
C VAL A 16 3.59 15.40 0.86
N THR A 17 2.77 14.93 -0.08
CA THR A 17 3.17 13.87 -1.04
C THR A 17 4.34 14.32 -1.92
N GLU A 18 4.32 15.58 -2.36
CA GLU A 18 5.42 16.17 -3.12
C GLU A 18 6.70 16.31 -2.29
N ALA A 19 6.58 16.79 -1.04
CA ALA A 19 7.70 16.90 -0.13
C ALA A 19 8.39 15.56 0.11
N LEU A 20 7.61 14.50 0.37
CA LEU A 20 8.12 13.13 0.51
C LEU A 20 8.85 12.67 -0.75
N THR A 21 8.28 12.93 -1.93
CA THR A 21 8.90 12.58 -3.21
C THR A 21 10.24 13.28 -3.42
N LEU A 22 10.31 14.58 -3.12
CA LEU A 22 11.54 15.36 -3.23
C LEU A 22 12.63 14.84 -2.30
N GLU A 23 12.28 14.46 -1.06
CA GLU A 23 13.25 13.89 -0.13
C GLU A 23 13.69 12.49 -0.55
N ALA A 24 12.78 11.68 -1.07
CA ALA A 24 13.11 10.36 -1.61
C ALA A 24 14.13 10.49 -2.77
N ILE A 25 13.88 11.40 -3.72
CA ILE A 25 14.81 11.65 -4.84
C ILE A 25 16.19 12.09 -4.33
N LYS A 26 16.25 12.97 -3.32
CA LYS A 26 17.55 13.36 -2.73
C LYS A 26 18.28 12.18 -2.07
N ALA A 27 17.53 11.27 -1.43
CA ALA A 27 18.12 10.05 -0.86
C ALA A 27 18.68 9.14 -1.97
N LEU A 28 17.95 8.99 -3.07
CA LEU A 28 18.40 8.24 -4.25
C LEU A 28 19.62 8.88 -4.90
N ASP A 29 19.65 10.21 -5.07
CA ASP A 29 20.81 10.95 -5.58
C ASP A 29 22.06 10.70 -4.73
N LYS A 30 21.88 10.68 -3.40
CA LYS A 30 22.96 10.38 -2.47
C LYS A 30 23.46 8.94 -2.63
N ALA A 31 22.56 7.97 -2.71
CA ALA A 31 22.93 6.57 -2.93
C ALA A 31 23.70 6.39 -4.26
N LYS A 32 23.20 7.01 -5.32
CA LYS A 32 23.85 7.00 -6.64
C LYS A 32 25.24 7.61 -6.60
N LYS A 33 25.37 8.80 -5.98
CA LYS A 33 26.65 9.50 -5.84
C LYS A 33 27.72 8.65 -5.16
N TYR A 34 27.34 7.87 -4.17
CA TYR A 34 28.26 7.00 -3.42
C TYR A 34 28.30 5.56 -3.93
N ASN A 35 27.67 5.28 -5.05
CA ASN A 35 27.55 3.94 -5.65
C ASN A 35 27.09 2.88 -4.63
N GLN A 36 26.06 3.23 -3.86
CA GLN A 36 25.50 2.36 -2.81
C GLN A 36 24.16 1.77 -3.27
N PRO A 37 23.88 0.50 -3.00
CA PRO A 37 22.54 -0.04 -3.17
C PRO A 37 21.60 0.69 -2.22
N PHE A 38 20.31 0.77 -2.59
CA PHE A 38 19.30 1.40 -1.76
C PHE A 38 18.10 0.49 -1.52
N TYR A 39 17.45 0.70 -0.39
CA TYR A 39 16.12 0.24 -0.07
C TYR A 39 15.29 1.45 0.32
N LEU A 40 14.30 1.80 -0.49
CA LEU A 40 13.43 2.94 -0.26
C LEU A 40 12.03 2.44 0.11
N TYR A 41 11.58 2.72 1.33
CA TYR A 41 10.21 2.50 1.76
C TYR A 41 9.45 3.82 1.72
N MET A 42 8.57 3.96 0.71
CA MET A 42 7.77 5.17 0.47
C MET A 42 6.42 5.07 1.18
N ALA A 43 6.38 5.37 2.48
CA ALA A 43 5.15 5.39 3.26
C ALA A 43 4.34 6.66 2.94
N GLN A 44 3.45 6.58 1.97
CA GLN A 44 2.58 7.70 1.57
C GLN A 44 1.50 7.96 2.62
N TYR A 45 1.22 9.24 2.92
CA TYR A 45 0.04 9.62 3.70
C TYR A 45 -1.25 9.59 2.87
N ALA A 46 -1.13 9.77 1.55
CA ALA A 46 -2.25 9.58 0.64
C ALA A 46 -2.66 8.08 0.67
N ILE A 47 -3.92 7.82 0.73
CA ILE A 47 -5.11 8.65 0.57
C ILE A 47 -5.89 8.82 1.89
N HIS A 48 -5.17 8.80 3.01
CA HIS A 48 -5.77 8.86 4.35
C HIS A 48 -6.37 10.24 4.66
N ILE A 49 -7.39 10.25 5.50
CA ILE A 49 -7.95 11.50 6.05
C ILE A 49 -6.93 12.23 6.97
N PRO A 50 -7.02 13.57 7.13
CA PRO A 50 -7.99 14.47 6.49
C PRO A 50 -7.72 14.66 4.99
N LEU A 51 -8.81 14.78 4.20
CA LEU A 51 -8.71 14.94 2.75
C LEU A 51 -8.32 16.37 2.39
N ASN A 52 -7.07 16.72 2.63
CA ASN A 52 -6.53 18.00 2.20
C ASN A 52 -6.31 18.00 0.69
N LYS A 53 -6.87 19.01 0.01
CA LYS A 53 -6.73 19.11 -1.43
C LYS A 53 -5.30 19.47 -1.84
N ASP A 54 -4.77 18.75 -2.81
CA ASP A 54 -3.57 19.17 -3.51
C ASP A 54 -3.93 20.21 -4.56
N LYS A 55 -3.52 21.46 -4.35
CA LYS A 55 -3.85 22.58 -5.21
C LYS A 55 -3.39 22.40 -6.66
N ARG A 56 -2.34 21.60 -6.90
CA ARG A 56 -1.79 21.34 -8.23
C ARG A 56 -2.81 20.69 -9.18
N PHE A 57 -3.74 19.90 -8.62
CA PHE A 57 -4.68 19.09 -9.38
C PHE A 57 -6.16 19.45 -9.14
N TYR A 58 -6.44 20.23 -8.09
CA TYR A 58 -7.81 20.43 -7.60
C TYR A 58 -8.76 20.99 -8.65
N ASP A 59 -8.36 22.07 -9.34
CA ASP A 59 -9.22 22.75 -10.32
C ASP A 59 -9.61 21.85 -11.50
N LYS A 60 -8.75 20.91 -11.88
CA LYS A 60 -9.02 19.89 -12.91
C LYS A 60 -10.26 19.06 -12.55
N TYR A 61 -10.38 18.64 -11.30
CA TYR A 61 -11.49 17.84 -10.83
C TYR A 61 -12.76 18.66 -10.58
N LYS A 62 -12.61 19.90 -10.11
CA LYS A 62 -13.75 20.83 -9.98
C LYS A 62 -14.38 21.13 -11.33
N LYS A 63 -13.59 21.33 -12.38
CA LYS A 63 -14.08 21.52 -13.76
C LYS A 63 -14.84 20.31 -14.30
N LYS A 64 -14.63 19.12 -13.75
CA LYS A 64 -15.39 17.90 -14.08
C LYS A 64 -16.70 17.76 -13.28
N GLY A 65 -17.06 18.74 -12.47
CA GLY A 65 -18.30 18.76 -11.67
C GLY A 65 -18.24 17.97 -10.36
N MET A 66 -17.06 17.50 -9.93
CA MET A 66 -16.91 16.81 -8.66
C MET A 66 -17.20 17.74 -7.48
N THR A 67 -17.77 17.19 -6.41
CA THR A 67 -17.89 17.90 -5.13
C THR A 67 -16.50 18.24 -4.57
N ASP A 68 -16.41 19.15 -3.60
CA ASP A 68 -15.12 19.51 -2.99
C ASP A 68 -14.45 18.30 -2.33
N HIS A 69 -15.24 17.44 -1.73
CA HIS A 69 -14.77 16.22 -1.06
C HIS A 69 -14.20 15.18 -2.06
N GLU A 70 -14.95 14.90 -3.13
CA GLU A 70 -14.51 14.00 -4.19
C GLU A 70 -13.27 14.52 -4.92
N ALA A 71 -13.27 15.83 -5.22
CA ALA A 71 -12.14 16.49 -5.86
C ALA A 71 -10.89 16.43 -4.98
N ALA A 72 -11.02 16.71 -3.67
CA ALA A 72 -9.92 16.59 -2.74
C ALA A 72 -9.35 15.15 -2.71
N TYR A 73 -10.22 14.14 -2.59
CA TYR A 73 -9.80 12.75 -2.63
C TYR A 73 -9.09 12.37 -3.94
N ALA A 74 -9.64 12.78 -5.07
CA ALA A 74 -9.04 12.52 -6.38
C ALA A 74 -7.64 13.15 -6.51
N THR A 75 -7.41 14.33 -5.90
CA THR A 75 -6.08 14.96 -5.90
C THR A 75 -5.05 14.18 -5.10
N LEU A 76 -5.46 13.49 -4.03
CA LEU A 76 -4.56 12.64 -3.25
C LEU A 76 -4.09 11.43 -4.06
N ILE A 77 -5.01 10.81 -4.81
CA ILE A 77 -4.70 9.70 -5.72
C ILE A 77 -3.74 10.15 -6.82
N GLU A 78 -4.05 11.27 -7.49
CA GLU A 78 -3.19 11.81 -8.56
C GLU A 78 -1.82 12.22 -8.03
N GLY A 79 -1.77 12.79 -6.83
CA GLY A 79 -0.50 13.16 -6.18
C GLY A 79 0.37 11.94 -5.89
N MET A 80 -0.22 10.83 -5.46
CA MET A 80 0.48 9.57 -5.22
C MET A 80 0.96 8.93 -6.52
N ASP A 81 0.12 8.90 -7.56
CA ASP A 81 0.46 8.41 -8.89
C ASP A 81 1.63 9.22 -9.49
N LYS A 82 1.55 10.56 -9.39
CA LYS A 82 2.66 11.42 -9.81
C LYS A 82 3.94 11.13 -9.02
N SER A 83 3.85 10.91 -7.72
CA SER A 83 5.01 10.58 -6.89
C SER A 83 5.72 9.32 -7.39
N LEU A 84 4.97 8.26 -7.68
CA LEU A 84 5.52 7.04 -8.26
C LEU A 84 6.14 7.31 -9.64
N GLY A 85 5.44 8.06 -10.49
CA GLY A 85 5.95 8.45 -11.80
C GLY A 85 7.26 9.24 -11.74
N ASP A 86 7.40 10.17 -10.79
CA ASP A 86 8.62 10.95 -10.59
C ASP A 86 9.80 10.06 -10.16
N LEU A 87 9.55 9.08 -9.28
CA LEU A 87 10.57 8.10 -8.87
C LEU A 87 10.97 7.19 -10.04
N MET A 88 10.01 6.69 -10.82
CA MET A 88 10.30 5.88 -12.01
C MET A 88 11.10 6.67 -13.05
N ASN A 89 10.75 7.93 -13.29
CA ASN A 89 11.50 8.83 -14.16
C ASN A 89 12.93 9.07 -13.67
N TRP A 90 13.12 9.15 -12.35
CA TRP A 90 14.47 9.25 -11.78
C TRP A 90 15.27 7.97 -12.07
N LEU A 91 14.68 6.79 -11.87
CA LEU A 91 15.32 5.50 -12.13
C LEU A 91 15.76 5.39 -13.61
N GLU A 92 14.90 5.76 -14.54
CA GLU A 92 15.22 5.73 -15.97
C GLU A 92 16.36 6.68 -16.33
N LYS A 93 16.27 7.95 -15.89
CA LYS A 93 17.29 8.97 -16.17
C LYS A 93 18.66 8.63 -15.60
N ASN A 94 18.70 7.86 -14.52
CA ASN A 94 19.94 7.45 -13.85
C ASN A 94 20.43 6.06 -14.27
N GLY A 95 19.74 5.37 -15.20
CA GLY A 95 20.11 4.04 -15.66
C GLY A 95 19.86 2.92 -14.64
N GLU A 96 19.02 3.16 -13.62
CA GLU A 96 18.73 2.21 -12.56
C GLU A 96 17.42 1.44 -12.78
N ALA A 97 16.62 1.78 -13.77
CA ALA A 97 15.30 1.17 -13.99
C ALA A 97 15.36 -0.35 -14.16
N ASN A 98 16.34 -0.86 -14.88
CA ASN A 98 16.52 -2.29 -15.09
C ASN A 98 17.20 -3.02 -13.91
N ASN A 99 17.65 -2.29 -12.91
CA ASN A 99 18.34 -2.81 -11.72
C ASN A 99 17.54 -2.50 -10.41
N THR A 100 16.29 -2.12 -10.55
CA THR A 100 15.44 -1.77 -9.40
C THR A 100 14.16 -2.60 -9.41
N ILE A 101 13.81 -3.16 -8.27
CA ILE A 101 12.53 -3.80 -8.02
C ILE A 101 11.59 -2.75 -7.44
N ILE A 102 10.39 -2.63 -8.03
CA ILE A 102 9.33 -1.75 -7.53
C ILE A 102 8.19 -2.63 -7.00
N ILE A 103 7.79 -2.39 -5.77
CA ILE A 103 6.62 -3.02 -5.15
C ILE A 103 5.65 -1.91 -4.77
N PHE A 104 4.44 -1.97 -5.32
CA PHE A 104 3.35 -1.06 -4.98
C PHE A 104 2.21 -1.84 -4.32
N MET A 105 1.78 -1.40 -3.15
CA MET A 105 0.75 -2.08 -2.36
C MET A 105 -0.03 -1.06 -1.50
N SER A 106 -1.30 -1.34 -1.23
CA SER A 106 -2.06 -0.67 -0.16
C SER A 106 -1.87 -1.39 1.17
N ASP A 107 -2.03 -0.66 2.27
CA ASP A 107 -1.93 -1.19 3.63
C ASP A 107 -3.23 -1.87 4.11
N ASN A 108 -4.35 -1.39 3.62
CA ASN A 108 -5.70 -1.93 3.89
C ASN A 108 -6.70 -1.43 2.85
N GLY A 109 -7.89 -1.98 2.86
CA GLY A 109 -8.99 -1.56 1.99
C GLY A 109 -9.44 -0.13 2.20
N GLY A 110 -10.05 0.43 1.18
CA GLY A 110 -10.64 1.77 1.25
C GLY A 110 -11.66 1.87 2.37
N LEU A 111 -11.76 3.07 2.96
CA LEU A 111 -12.71 3.36 4.05
C LEU A 111 -14.14 3.35 3.49
N ALA A 112 -14.79 2.19 3.46
CA ALA A 112 -16.16 1.98 2.94
C ALA A 112 -17.23 1.94 4.04
N SER A 113 -16.86 2.02 5.32
CA SER A 113 -17.81 2.08 6.44
C SER A 113 -18.51 3.45 6.50
N GLU A 114 -19.74 3.46 6.94
CA GLU A 114 -20.41 4.70 7.31
C GLU A 114 -19.76 5.26 8.57
N SER A 115 -19.11 6.40 8.46
CA SER A 115 -18.57 7.14 9.59
C SER A 115 -19.04 8.58 9.52
N GLY A 116 -19.28 9.20 10.67
CA GLY A 116 -19.67 10.61 10.78
C GLY A 116 -18.65 11.60 10.19
N TRP A 117 -17.47 11.13 9.81
CA TRP A 117 -16.41 11.90 9.17
C TRP A 117 -16.64 12.13 7.66
N ARG A 118 -17.72 11.61 7.09
CA ARG A 118 -17.96 11.57 5.65
C ARG A 118 -19.09 12.47 5.16
N ASP A 119 -19.68 13.30 6.00
CA ASP A 119 -20.86 14.09 5.66
C ASP A 119 -21.98 13.28 4.96
N GLY A 120 -22.10 11.99 5.36
CA GLY A 120 -23.06 11.06 4.76
C GLY A 120 -22.76 10.62 3.33
N LYS A 121 -21.57 10.97 2.77
CA LYS A 121 -21.20 10.62 1.39
C LYS A 121 -20.01 9.66 1.36
N LEU A 122 -20.21 8.50 0.75
CA LEU A 122 -19.15 7.53 0.50
C LEU A 122 -18.31 8.00 -0.69
N HIS A 123 -17.06 8.45 -0.45
CA HIS A 123 -16.12 8.80 -1.50
C HIS A 123 -15.21 7.62 -1.91
N THR A 124 -15.22 6.55 -1.12
CA THR A 124 -14.52 5.31 -1.43
C THR A 124 -15.45 4.13 -1.29
N GLN A 125 -15.24 3.11 -2.09
CA GLN A 125 -15.87 1.81 -1.97
C GLN A 125 -14.92 0.76 -2.52
N ASN A 126 -15.10 -0.49 -2.10
CA ASN A 126 -14.26 -1.60 -2.53
C ASN A 126 -15.01 -2.57 -3.46
N TYR A 127 -16.14 -2.14 -4.04
CA TYR A 127 -16.93 -3.00 -4.91
C TYR A 127 -16.07 -3.63 -6.03
N PRO A 128 -16.26 -4.92 -6.34
CA PRO A 128 -17.29 -5.85 -5.83
C PRO A 128 -16.97 -6.50 -4.47
N LEU A 129 -15.87 -6.14 -3.82
CA LEU A 129 -15.50 -6.67 -2.51
C LEU A 129 -16.40 -6.05 -1.42
N ASN A 130 -16.81 -6.86 -0.45
CA ASN A 130 -17.67 -6.42 0.62
C ASN A 130 -16.89 -5.70 1.72
N SER A 131 -17.48 -4.65 2.32
CA SER A 131 -16.93 -3.85 3.41
C SER A 131 -15.65 -3.08 3.02
N GLY A 132 -14.78 -2.77 3.97
CA GLY A 132 -13.58 -1.98 3.77
C GLY A 132 -12.66 -1.95 4.99
N LYS A 133 -11.87 -0.90 5.12
CA LYS A 133 -10.90 -0.70 6.21
C LYS A 133 -11.51 -1.05 7.57
N GLY A 134 -10.76 -1.81 8.38
CA GLY A 134 -11.18 -2.30 9.70
C GLY A 134 -11.97 -3.60 9.67
N SER A 135 -12.28 -4.13 8.49
CA SER A 135 -13.05 -5.35 8.31
C SER A 135 -12.16 -6.55 7.97
N THR A 136 -12.55 -7.74 8.46
CA THR A 136 -12.00 -9.01 7.98
C THR A 136 -12.67 -9.53 6.71
N TYR A 137 -13.69 -8.84 6.15
CA TYR A 137 -14.19 -9.13 4.81
C TYR A 137 -13.18 -8.75 3.72
N GLU A 138 -13.38 -9.24 2.52
CA GLU A 138 -12.42 -9.06 1.42
C GLU A 138 -12.15 -7.58 1.10
N GLY A 139 -13.14 -6.69 1.24
CA GLY A 139 -12.95 -5.25 1.02
C GLY A 139 -12.01 -4.57 2.02
N GLY A 140 -11.74 -5.22 3.17
CA GLY A 140 -10.82 -4.68 4.18
C GLY A 140 -9.41 -5.25 4.14
N ILE A 141 -9.24 -6.46 3.59
CA ILE A 141 -7.99 -7.22 3.68
C ILE A 141 -7.44 -7.72 2.34
N ARG A 142 -8.16 -7.54 1.23
CA ARG A 142 -7.70 -7.92 -0.10
C ARG A 142 -7.21 -6.69 -0.86
N GLU A 143 -5.92 -6.48 -0.81
CA GLU A 143 -5.27 -5.29 -1.32
C GLU A 143 -4.66 -5.51 -2.70
N PRO A 144 -4.63 -4.47 -3.56
CA PRO A 144 -3.86 -4.52 -4.79
C PRO A 144 -2.37 -4.62 -4.48
N LEU A 145 -1.68 -5.51 -5.18
CA LEU A 145 -0.23 -5.64 -5.16
C LEU A 145 0.28 -5.68 -6.59
N ILE A 146 1.24 -4.83 -6.91
CA ILE A 146 1.93 -4.79 -8.19
C ILE A 146 3.43 -4.92 -7.93
N VAL A 147 4.08 -5.83 -8.64
CA VAL A 147 5.53 -6.02 -8.55
C VAL A 147 6.14 -5.89 -9.95
N SER A 148 7.05 -4.94 -10.09
CA SER A 148 7.92 -4.82 -11.25
C SER A 148 9.32 -5.29 -10.87
N TRP A 149 9.77 -6.38 -11.48
CA TRP A 149 11.12 -6.93 -11.29
C TRP A 149 11.70 -7.28 -12.66
N PRO A 150 12.45 -6.34 -13.25
CA PRO A 150 12.99 -6.52 -14.60
C PRO A 150 13.78 -7.81 -14.76
N GLY A 151 13.51 -8.54 -15.83
CA GLY A 151 14.16 -9.82 -16.12
C GLY A 151 13.71 -11.02 -15.29
N VAL A 152 12.80 -10.82 -14.32
CA VAL A 152 12.30 -11.90 -13.43
C VAL A 152 10.78 -12.03 -13.50
N VAL A 153 10.04 -10.95 -13.32
CA VAL A 153 8.57 -10.96 -13.43
C VAL A 153 8.19 -10.73 -14.89
N ALA A 154 7.43 -11.66 -15.45
CA ALA A 154 6.94 -11.51 -16.83
C ALA A 154 5.95 -10.33 -16.93
N PRO A 155 6.08 -9.47 -17.96
CA PRO A 155 5.11 -8.40 -18.20
C PRO A 155 3.68 -8.96 -18.29
N ASP A 156 2.71 -8.18 -17.81
CA ASP A 156 1.27 -8.51 -17.82
C ASP A 156 0.88 -9.82 -17.11
N SER A 157 1.81 -10.44 -16.39
CA SER A 157 1.53 -11.64 -15.61
C SER A 157 0.59 -11.33 -14.43
N LYS A 158 -0.26 -12.29 -14.08
CA LYS A 158 -1.19 -12.19 -12.95
C LYS A 158 -1.01 -13.38 -12.03
N CYS A 159 -1.21 -13.14 -10.73
CA CYS A 159 -1.18 -14.18 -9.69
C CYS A 159 -2.40 -14.01 -8.79
N ASP A 160 -3.13 -15.09 -8.56
CA ASP A 160 -4.34 -15.15 -7.74
C ASP A 160 -4.09 -15.77 -6.35
N LYS A 161 -2.83 -15.98 -5.98
CA LYS A 161 -2.46 -16.59 -4.70
C LYS A 161 -2.47 -15.56 -3.59
N TYR A 162 -2.93 -16.00 -2.42
CA TYR A 162 -3.00 -15.15 -1.23
C TYR A 162 -1.62 -14.96 -0.61
N LEU A 163 -1.35 -13.73 -0.21
CA LEU A 163 -0.16 -13.31 0.51
C LEU A 163 -0.59 -12.56 1.78
N LEU A 164 0.29 -12.55 2.78
CA LEU A 164 0.14 -11.74 3.97
C LEU A 164 1.31 -10.74 4.08
N ILE A 165 1.13 -9.70 4.87
CA ILE A 165 2.16 -8.67 5.04
C ILE A 165 3.46 -9.22 5.61
N GLU A 166 3.42 -10.22 6.48
CA GLU A 166 4.59 -10.89 7.04
C GLU A 166 5.43 -11.61 5.99
N ASP A 167 4.86 -11.93 4.82
CA ASP A 167 5.57 -12.59 3.72
C ASP A 167 6.58 -11.65 3.03
N PHE A 168 6.42 -10.33 3.20
CA PHE A 168 7.29 -9.34 2.56
C PHE A 168 8.71 -9.37 3.12
N TYR A 169 8.86 -9.56 4.43
CA TYR A 169 10.20 -9.56 5.03
C TYR A 169 11.13 -10.64 4.43
N PRO A 170 10.77 -11.94 4.45
CA PRO A 170 11.60 -12.97 3.82
C PRO A 170 11.71 -12.80 2.31
N THR A 171 10.67 -12.28 1.65
CA THR A 171 10.67 -12.03 0.20
C THR A 171 11.69 -10.96 -0.19
N ILE A 172 11.69 -9.82 0.50
CA ILE A 172 12.63 -8.72 0.24
C ILE A 172 14.07 -9.15 0.48
N LEU A 173 14.33 -9.92 1.53
CA LEU A 173 15.64 -10.47 1.77
C LEU A 173 16.09 -11.41 0.65
N GLU A 174 15.21 -12.29 0.18
CA GLU A 174 15.51 -13.19 -0.95
C GLU A 174 15.73 -12.41 -2.26
N MET A 175 14.92 -11.39 -2.54
CA MET A 175 15.10 -10.48 -3.68
C MET A 175 16.45 -9.76 -3.63
N ALA A 176 16.91 -9.39 -2.44
CA ALA A 176 18.22 -8.77 -2.21
C ALA A 176 19.39 -9.79 -2.22
N GLY A 177 19.12 -11.08 -2.49
CA GLY A 177 20.14 -12.12 -2.51
C GLY A 177 20.63 -12.57 -1.13
N ILE A 178 19.97 -12.16 -0.05
CA ILE A 178 20.34 -12.51 1.33
C ILE A 178 19.77 -13.90 1.66
N LYS A 179 20.63 -14.89 1.61
CA LYS A 179 20.24 -16.31 1.84
C LYS A 179 20.28 -16.74 3.31
N LYS A 180 21.05 -16.04 4.14
CA LYS A 180 21.23 -16.38 5.56
C LYS A 180 21.09 -15.12 6.39
N TYR A 181 20.15 -15.14 7.32
CA TYR A 181 19.94 -14.04 8.25
C TYR A 181 19.51 -14.60 9.62
N LYS A 182 19.70 -13.81 10.65
CA LYS A 182 19.24 -14.12 12.02
C LYS A 182 18.18 -13.10 12.40
N THR A 183 17.15 -13.57 13.08
CA THR A 183 16.07 -12.73 13.62
C THR A 183 15.98 -12.91 15.12
N VAL A 184 15.51 -11.89 15.82
CA VAL A 184 15.30 -11.94 17.27
C VAL A 184 14.07 -12.77 17.65
N GLN A 185 13.18 -13.00 16.69
CA GLN A 185 11.95 -13.77 16.86
C GLN A 185 11.73 -14.67 15.63
N PRO A 186 10.96 -15.75 15.76
CA PRO A 186 10.52 -16.54 14.62
C PRO A 186 9.80 -15.68 13.59
N ILE A 187 9.94 -16.02 12.33
CA ILE A 187 9.24 -15.37 11.22
C ILE A 187 8.12 -16.28 10.75
N ASP A 188 6.89 -15.79 10.73
CA ASP A 188 5.72 -16.52 10.26
C ASP A 188 5.56 -16.43 8.74
N GLY A 189 6.18 -15.41 8.12
CA GLY A 189 6.11 -15.15 6.69
C GLY A 189 6.85 -16.16 5.84
N ILE A 190 6.37 -16.38 4.63
CA ILE A 190 6.95 -17.26 3.61
C ILE A 190 7.28 -16.43 2.39
N SER A 191 8.52 -16.52 1.86
CA SER A 191 8.88 -15.81 0.65
C SER A 191 8.00 -16.19 -0.54
N PHE A 192 7.44 -15.20 -1.22
CA PHE A 192 6.65 -15.40 -2.43
C PHE A 192 7.45 -15.18 -3.73
N VAL A 193 8.79 -15.14 -3.66
CA VAL A 193 9.63 -15.10 -4.87
C VAL A 193 9.31 -16.23 -5.86
N PRO A 194 8.99 -17.49 -5.43
CA PRO A 194 8.58 -18.54 -6.35
C PRO A 194 7.30 -18.21 -7.14
N LEU A 195 6.35 -17.46 -6.56
CA LEU A 195 5.18 -16.99 -7.29
C LEU A 195 5.55 -15.97 -8.37
N LEU A 196 6.44 -15.02 -8.04
CA LEU A 196 6.92 -14.02 -8.98
C LEU A 196 7.69 -14.64 -10.16
N LYS A 197 8.44 -15.68 -9.89
CA LYS A 197 9.18 -16.46 -10.91
C LYS A 197 8.30 -17.51 -11.62
N GLN A 198 7.06 -17.69 -11.21
CA GLN A 198 6.14 -18.73 -11.71
C GLN A 198 6.71 -20.16 -11.58
N THR A 199 7.51 -20.42 -10.55
CA THR A 199 8.17 -21.71 -10.30
C THR A 199 7.47 -22.57 -9.25
N GLY A 200 6.45 -22.05 -8.57
CA GLY A 200 5.69 -22.79 -7.59
C GLY A 200 4.84 -21.90 -6.68
N ASN A 201 4.08 -22.54 -5.80
CA ASN A 201 3.28 -21.89 -4.76
C ASN A 201 3.77 -22.31 -3.37
N PRO A 202 4.62 -21.53 -2.71
CA PRO A 202 5.16 -21.84 -1.39
C PRO A 202 4.09 -21.80 -0.28
N SER A 203 2.96 -21.11 -0.51
CA SER A 203 1.85 -20.99 0.44
C SER A 203 0.73 -22.01 0.21
N LYS A 204 0.96 -23.04 -0.61
CA LYS A 204 -0.05 -24.08 -0.87
C LYS A 204 -0.46 -24.79 0.42
N GLY A 205 -1.76 -24.77 0.72
CA GLY A 205 -2.32 -25.39 1.95
C GLY A 205 -2.14 -24.57 3.23
N ARG A 206 -1.54 -23.39 3.16
CA ARG A 206 -1.40 -22.49 4.32
C ARG A 206 -2.74 -21.93 4.73
N SER A 207 -3.01 -21.93 6.05
CA SER A 207 -4.11 -21.16 6.61
C SER A 207 -3.64 -19.74 6.90
N LEU A 208 -4.52 -18.77 6.60
CA LEU A 208 -4.28 -17.35 6.83
C LEU A 208 -5.20 -16.88 7.94
N PHE A 209 -4.68 -16.06 8.87
CA PHE A 209 -5.41 -15.66 10.07
C PHE A 209 -5.45 -14.13 10.19
N TRP A 210 -6.58 -13.61 10.65
CA TRP A 210 -6.77 -12.21 11.01
C TRP A 210 -7.43 -12.13 12.37
N ASN A 211 -7.01 -11.17 13.18
CA ASN A 211 -7.56 -10.95 14.50
C ASN A 211 -7.85 -9.47 14.70
N MET A 212 -9.12 -9.14 14.91
CA MET A 212 -9.64 -7.78 15.15
C MET A 212 -10.35 -7.73 16.51
N PRO A 213 -9.58 -7.81 17.64
CA PRO A 213 -10.16 -7.93 18.96
C PRO A 213 -10.68 -6.60 19.52
N ASN A 214 -10.37 -5.49 18.89
CA ASN A 214 -10.66 -4.15 19.38
C ASN A 214 -11.85 -3.52 18.66
N ASN A 215 -12.59 -2.67 19.39
CA ASN A 215 -13.53 -1.75 18.77
C ASN A 215 -12.77 -0.65 18.03
N TRP A 216 -12.97 -0.57 16.73
CA TRP A 216 -12.33 0.47 15.91
C TRP A 216 -13.15 1.78 15.88
N GLY A 217 -14.37 1.78 16.46
CA GLY A 217 -15.24 2.95 16.50
C GLY A 217 -16.04 3.22 15.23
N ASN A 218 -16.01 2.29 14.27
CA ASN A 218 -16.85 2.30 13.07
C ASN A 218 -17.63 1.00 13.01
N ASP A 219 -18.83 1.04 12.44
CA ASP A 219 -19.68 -0.11 12.25
C ASP A 219 -19.68 -0.57 10.79
N GLY A 220 -19.93 -1.85 10.61
CA GLY A 220 -20.04 -2.45 9.29
C GLY A 220 -19.74 -3.94 9.29
N PRO A 221 -20.04 -4.64 8.17
CA PRO A 221 -19.81 -6.07 8.07
C PRO A 221 -18.34 -6.44 8.29
N GLY A 222 -18.09 -7.36 9.24
CA GLY A 222 -16.74 -7.84 9.57
C GLY A 222 -15.87 -6.82 10.29
N ILE A 223 -16.41 -5.68 10.75
CA ILE A 223 -15.73 -4.70 11.58
C ILE A 223 -15.99 -5.02 13.05
N ASN A 224 -14.98 -4.78 13.90
CA ASN A 224 -15.00 -4.97 15.35
C ASN A 224 -15.14 -6.44 15.82
N PHE A 225 -14.53 -6.73 16.95
CA PHE A 225 -14.68 -7.94 17.76
C PHE A 225 -14.79 -9.26 17.01
N ASN A 226 -13.89 -9.52 16.08
CA ASN A 226 -13.88 -10.78 15.35
C ASN A 226 -12.47 -11.28 15.05
N CYS A 227 -12.39 -12.55 14.68
CA CYS A 227 -11.25 -13.13 14.00
C CYS A 227 -11.70 -13.89 12.76
N ALA A 228 -10.78 -14.09 11.85
CA ALA A 228 -11.06 -14.84 10.64
C ALA A 228 -9.92 -15.81 10.33
N VAL A 229 -10.26 -16.94 9.71
CA VAL A 229 -9.32 -17.88 9.13
C VAL A 229 -9.74 -18.17 7.69
N ARG A 230 -8.77 -18.19 6.79
CA ARG A 230 -8.94 -18.70 5.42
C ARG A 230 -8.07 -19.91 5.21
N ASN A 231 -8.65 -20.96 4.63
CA ASN A 231 -7.92 -22.11 4.11
C ASN A 231 -8.49 -22.46 2.74
N GLY A 232 -7.68 -22.29 1.70
CA GLY A 232 -8.13 -22.39 0.32
C GLY A 232 -9.30 -21.46 0.02
N ASP A 233 -10.38 -22.02 -0.49
CA ASP A 233 -11.58 -21.26 -0.88
C ASP A 233 -12.53 -20.96 0.28
N TRP A 234 -12.27 -21.54 1.44
CA TRP A 234 -13.11 -21.35 2.63
C TRP A 234 -12.56 -20.27 3.52
N LYS A 235 -13.47 -19.45 4.04
CA LYS A 235 -13.19 -18.42 5.04
C LYS A 235 -14.24 -18.48 6.12
N LEU A 236 -13.81 -18.65 7.37
CA LEU A 236 -14.64 -18.56 8.55
C LEU A 236 -14.34 -17.25 9.26
N ILE A 237 -15.40 -16.54 9.67
CA ILE A 237 -15.32 -15.36 10.53
C ILE A 237 -16.06 -15.69 11.81
N TYR A 238 -15.38 -15.54 12.94
CA TYR A 238 -15.94 -15.74 14.26
C TYR A 238 -16.04 -14.40 15.00
N TYR A 239 -17.21 -14.03 15.44
CA TYR A 239 -17.47 -12.82 16.20
C TYR A 239 -17.41 -13.13 17.70
N TYR A 240 -16.69 -12.30 18.46
CA TYR A 240 -16.44 -12.52 19.89
C TYR A 240 -17.65 -12.27 20.81
N GLY A 241 -18.79 -12.07 20.28
CA GLY A 241 -20.03 -11.79 20.97
C GLY A 241 -20.49 -10.35 20.74
N THR A 242 -21.76 -10.19 20.82
CA THR A 242 -22.48 -8.90 20.78
C THR A 242 -22.85 -8.49 22.17
#